data_cdfef689337ad02593c49b2e0bcfa99c
#
_entry.id   cdfef689337ad02593c49b2e0bcfa99c
#
_cell.length_a   1.000
_cell.length_b   1.000
_cell.length_c   1.000
_cell.angle_alpha   90.00
_cell.angle_beta   90.00
_cell.angle_gamma   90.00
#
_symmetry.space_group_name_H-M   'P 1'
#
loop_
_entity.id
_entity.type
_entity.pdbx_description
1 polymer ?
#
loop_
_entity_poly.entity_id
_entity_poly.type
_entity_poly.pdbx_seq_one_letter_code
_entity_poly.pdbx_strand_id
1 'polypeptide(L)'
;DSVADMRVLLIGDTIIDEYQYVVPMGKSAKESMIATRFKDKEVFAGGVIAAANHVASLCREVEVITVLGNLDSQEEIIRHSLKPNVRLTPLHRDGIPTTRKCRQIDPAYMRKLFEVYYFDDTPPDAAFEASINNLIAERAGDFDLVIVADFGHGMIMPSTIEVMRDKAKFLAVNTQTNSANIGYNL
;
A
#
# COMPACT_ATOMS: atom_id res chain seq x y z
N ASP A 1 -27.68 -7.31 -11.32
CA ASP A 1 -26.78 -7.74 -10.27
C ASP A 1 -26.40 -6.52 -9.43
N SER A 2 -26.50 -6.63 -8.12
CA SER A 2 -26.19 -5.50 -7.25
C SER A 2 -24.68 -5.50 -6.93
N VAL A 3 -24.12 -4.32 -6.63
CA VAL A 3 -22.72 -4.21 -6.18
C VAL A 3 -22.46 -5.12 -4.97
N ALA A 4 -23.48 -5.33 -4.14
CA ALA A 4 -23.38 -6.19 -2.96
C ALA A 4 -23.05 -7.67 -3.28
N ASP A 5 -23.35 -8.14 -4.50
CA ASP A 5 -23.08 -9.52 -4.91
C ASP A 5 -21.72 -9.68 -5.59
N MET A 6 -21.04 -8.59 -5.91
CA MET A 6 -19.78 -8.61 -6.65
C MET A 6 -18.62 -9.23 -5.84
N ARG A 7 -17.74 -9.90 -6.58
CA ARG A 7 -16.39 -10.29 -6.15
C ARG A 7 -15.41 -9.32 -6.76
N VAL A 8 -14.57 -8.70 -5.93
CA VAL A 8 -13.65 -7.64 -6.35
C VAL A 8 -12.21 -8.04 -6.05
N LEU A 9 -11.34 -7.90 -7.03
CA LEU A 9 -9.90 -8.03 -6.86
C LEU A 9 -9.27 -6.64 -6.79
N LEU A 10 -8.55 -6.36 -5.71
CA LEU A 10 -7.69 -5.18 -5.63
C LEU A 10 -6.23 -5.56 -5.83
N ILE A 11 -5.53 -4.75 -6.61
CA ILE A 11 -4.09 -4.92 -6.90
C ILE A 11 -3.42 -3.58 -6.67
N GLY A 12 -2.35 -3.55 -5.88
CA GLY A 12 -1.65 -2.29 -5.65
C GLY A 12 -0.68 -2.28 -4.47
N ASP A 13 -0.11 -1.12 -4.23
CA ASP A 13 0.91 -0.93 -3.22
C ASP A 13 0.32 -0.88 -1.81
N THR A 14 0.87 -1.70 -0.91
CA THR A 14 0.62 -1.57 0.52
C THR A 14 1.53 -0.49 1.11
N ILE A 15 0.95 0.38 1.92
CA ILE A 15 1.67 1.45 2.63
C ILE A 15 1.30 1.34 4.10
N ILE A 16 2.29 1.29 4.96
CA ILE A 16 2.11 1.43 6.40
C ILE A 16 2.24 2.91 6.76
N ASP A 17 1.16 3.49 7.24
CA ASP A 17 1.12 4.85 7.74
C ASP A 17 1.34 4.84 9.26
N GLU A 18 2.49 5.33 9.72
CA GLU A 18 2.84 5.47 11.11
C GLU A 18 2.80 6.95 11.51
N TYR A 19 2.03 7.28 12.53
CA TYR A 19 1.95 8.61 13.12
C TYR A 19 2.59 8.58 14.49
N GLN A 20 3.71 9.29 14.65
CA GLN A 20 4.38 9.45 15.93
C GLN A 20 4.07 10.83 16.50
N TYR A 21 3.35 10.85 17.60
CA TYR A 21 3.04 12.08 18.32
C TYR A 21 4.23 12.48 19.18
N VAL A 22 4.76 13.69 18.91
CA VAL A 22 5.98 14.18 19.55
C VAL A 22 5.81 15.62 20.03
N VAL A 23 6.46 15.93 21.14
CA VAL A 23 6.48 17.31 21.65
C VAL A 23 7.80 17.96 21.27
N PRO A 24 7.79 19.05 20.48
CA PRO A 24 9.00 19.80 20.19
C PRO A 24 9.63 20.36 21.48
N MET A 25 10.92 20.11 21.65
CA MET A 25 11.71 20.61 22.80
C MET A 25 12.57 21.81 22.46
N GLY A 26 12.44 22.31 21.24
CA GLY A 26 13.26 23.41 20.74
C GLY A 26 14.50 22.92 19.99
N LYS A 27 15.43 23.84 19.72
CA LYS A 27 16.68 23.58 19.02
C LYS A 27 17.70 22.98 19.99
N SER A 28 18.40 21.93 19.55
CA SER A 28 19.53 21.40 20.32
C SER A 28 20.60 22.48 20.52
N ALA A 29 21.17 22.56 21.74
CA ALA A 29 22.23 23.50 22.03
C ALA A 29 23.57 23.15 21.36
N LYS A 30 23.75 21.88 20.98
CA LYS A 30 25.00 21.37 20.42
C LYS A 30 25.03 21.36 18.89
N GLU A 31 23.87 21.19 18.26
CA GLU A 31 23.77 21.08 16.81
C GLU A 31 22.46 21.74 16.28
N SER A 32 22.46 22.11 15.00
CA SER A 32 21.28 22.71 14.36
C SER A 32 20.21 21.67 14.04
N MET A 33 19.71 20.97 15.07
CA MET A 33 18.63 20.01 14.94
C MET A 33 17.47 20.32 15.87
N ILE A 34 16.27 19.88 15.50
CA ILE A 34 15.10 19.95 16.36
C ILE A 34 15.06 18.70 17.23
N ALA A 35 15.06 18.89 18.55
CA ALA A 35 14.84 17.79 19.49
C ALA A 35 13.34 17.66 19.75
N THR A 36 12.86 16.44 19.76
CA THR A 36 11.47 16.11 20.07
C THR A 36 11.42 14.98 21.12
N ARG A 37 10.39 15.03 21.95
CA ARG A 37 10.11 13.97 22.92
C ARG A 37 8.92 13.14 22.41
N PHE A 38 9.12 11.85 22.25
CA PHE A 38 8.06 10.90 21.90
C PHE A 38 6.95 10.89 22.96
N LYS A 39 5.71 10.82 22.52
CA LYS A 39 4.53 10.68 23.36
C LYS A 39 3.79 9.38 23.12
N ASP A 40 3.40 9.14 21.87
CA ASP A 40 2.56 8.02 21.47
C ASP A 40 2.72 7.75 19.98
N LYS A 41 2.20 6.62 19.50
CA LYS A 41 2.14 6.32 18.08
C LYS A 41 0.87 5.56 17.70
N GLU A 42 0.45 5.78 16.46
CA GLU A 42 -0.61 5.02 15.79
C GLU A 42 -0.04 4.46 14.48
N VAL A 43 -0.48 3.26 14.12
CA VAL A 43 -0.05 2.58 12.90
C VAL A 43 -1.27 2.08 12.15
N PHE A 44 -1.35 2.39 10.87
CA PHE A 44 -2.47 2.02 10.00
C PHE A 44 -1.96 1.32 8.74
N ALA A 45 -2.68 0.30 8.30
CA ALA A 45 -2.47 -0.31 7.00
C ALA A 45 -3.22 0.49 5.93
N GLY A 46 -2.47 1.30 5.19
CA GLY A 46 -2.94 2.20 4.13
C GLY A 46 -2.75 1.63 2.72
N GLY A 47 -2.75 2.51 1.73
CA GLY A 47 -2.63 2.13 0.33
C GLY A 47 -3.76 1.21 -0.11
N VAL A 48 -3.43 0.13 -0.82
CA VAL A 48 -4.41 -0.85 -1.31
C VAL A 48 -5.22 -1.50 -0.19
N ILE A 49 -4.66 -1.63 1.02
CA ILE A 49 -5.34 -2.25 2.18
C ILE A 49 -6.51 -1.38 2.65
N ALA A 50 -6.30 -0.08 2.77
CA ALA A 50 -7.38 0.85 3.10
C ALA A 50 -8.48 0.85 2.02
N ALA A 51 -8.09 0.86 0.74
CA ALA A 51 -9.01 0.77 -0.38
C ALA A 51 -9.84 -0.54 -0.32
N ALA A 52 -9.20 -1.67 -0.02
CA ALA A 52 -9.86 -2.96 0.11
C ALA A 52 -10.93 -2.97 1.21
N ASN A 53 -10.61 -2.40 2.37
CA ASN A 53 -11.57 -2.28 3.46
C ASN A 53 -12.78 -1.39 3.12
N HIS A 54 -12.57 -0.34 2.31
CA HIS A 54 -13.69 0.47 1.82
C HIS A 54 -14.56 -0.30 0.85
N VAL A 55 -13.98 -0.95 -0.16
CA VAL A 55 -14.67 -1.77 -1.15
C VAL A 55 -15.43 -2.92 -0.48
N ALA A 56 -14.82 -3.57 0.50
CA ALA A 56 -15.43 -4.67 1.26
C ALA A 56 -16.68 -4.28 2.05
N SER A 57 -16.93 -2.97 2.23
CA SER A 57 -18.18 -2.50 2.82
C SER A 57 -19.36 -2.51 1.85
N LEU A 58 -19.09 -2.67 0.56
CA LEU A 58 -20.07 -2.51 -0.52
C LEU A 58 -20.31 -3.81 -1.30
N CYS A 59 -19.40 -4.77 -1.25
CA CYS A 59 -19.43 -5.98 -2.05
C CYS A 59 -19.32 -7.25 -1.19
N ARG A 60 -19.56 -8.40 -1.81
CA ARG A 60 -19.61 -9.70 -1.13
C ARG A 60 -18.23 -10.15 -0.64
N GLU A 61 -17.24 -10.07 -1.50
CA GLU A 61 -15.90 -10.62 -1.28
C GLU A 61 -14.86 -9.74 -1.95
N VAL A 62 -13.74 -9.54 -1.26
CA VAL A 62 -12.56 -8.84 -1.78
C VAL A 62 -11.34 -9.74 -1.65
N GLU A 63 -10.54 -9.80 -2.70
CA GLU A 63 -9.17 -10.30 -2.62
C GLU A 63 -8.20 -9.14 -2.87
N VAL A 64 -7.09 -9.14 -2.15
CA VAL A 64 -6.01 -8.16 -2.32
C VAL A 64 -4.75 -8.89 -2.73
N ILE A 65 -4.19 -8.55 -3.89
CA ILE A 65 -2.85 -8.92 -4.31
C ILE A 65 -1.94 -7.70 -4.10
N THR A 66 -0.89 -7.88 -3.32
CA THR A 66 0.08 -6.82 -3.01
C THR A 66 1.47 -7.38 -2.79
N VAL A 67 2.48 -6.52 -2.83
CA VAL A 67 3.85 -6.87 -2.49
C VAL A 67 4.17 -6.38 -1.08
N LEU A 68 4.76 -7.26 -0.27
CA LEU A 68 5.30 -6.94 1.05
C LEU A 68 6.81 -7.23 1.05
N GLY A 69 7.55 -6.47 1.82
CA GLY A 69 8.96 -6.77 2.06
C GLY A 69 9.12 -7.85 3.14
N ASN A 70 10.23 -8.58 3.14
CA ASN A 70 10.51 -9.59 4.16
C ASN A 70 11.38 -9.10 5.33
N LEU A 71 12.07 -7.95 5.21
CA LEU A 71 12.88 -7.40 6.30
C LEU A 71 12.03 -6.80 7.43
N ASP A 72 10.90 -6.20 7.08
CA ASP A 72 9.92 -5.62 8.00
C ASP A 72 8.55 -5.69 7.33
N SER A 73 7.95 -6.88 7.33
CA SER A 73 6.77 -7.15 6.50
C SER A 73 5.51 -6.42 6.97
N GLN A 74 5.40 -6.15 8.27
CA GLN A 74 4.20 -5.59 8.90
C GLN A 74 2.91 -6.40 8.61
N GLU A 75 3.05 -7.63 8.15
CA GLU A 75 1.93 -8.46 7.68
C GLU A 75 0.92 -8.75 8.79
N GLU A 76 1.37 -8.89 10.03
CA GLU A 76 0.47 -9.11 11.16
C GLU A 76 -0.49 -7.93 11.36
N ILE A 77 0.03 -6.70 11.33
CA ILE A 77 -0.78 -5.47 11.43
C ILE A 77 -1.75 -5.39 10.25
N ILE A 78 -1.28 -5.71 9.05
CA ILE A 78 -2.12 -5.70 7.85
C ILE A 78 -3.28 -6.68 8.03
N ARG A 79 -3.00 -7.94 8.38
CA ARG A 79 -4.04 -8.97 8.55
C ARG A 79 -5.06 -8.63 9.62
N HIS A 80 -4.61 -8.05 10.75
CA HIS A 80 -5.52 -7.61 11.81
C HIS A 80 -6.42 -6.42 11.40
N SER A 81 -5.98 -5.61 10.44
CA SER A 81 -6.75 -4.45 9.97
C SER A 81 -7.81 -4.81 8.93
N LEU A 82 -7.74 -6.01 8.34
CA LEU A 82 -8.65 -6.42 7.26
C LEU A 82 -10.03 -6.81 7.79
N LYS A 83 -11.06 -6.45 7.02
CA LYS A 83 -12.43 -6.92 7.26
C LYS A 83 -12.54 -8.42 7.01
N PRO A 84 -13.53 -9.11 7.62
CA PRO A 84 -13.68 -10.56 7.51
C PRO A 84 -13.88 -11.10 6.09
N ASN A 85 -14.42 -10.27 5.19
CA ASN A 85 -14.66 -10.62 3.79
C ASN A 85 -13.50 -10.18 2.86
N VAL A 86 -12.34 -9.82 3.41
CA VAL A 86 -11.14 -9.48 2.65
C VAL A 86 -10.11 -10.59 2.80
N ARG A 87 -9.66 -11.16 1.69
CA ARG A 87 -8.56 -12.11 1.62
C ARG A 87 -7.28 -11.41 1.16
N LEU A 88 -6.19 -11.57 1.91
CA LEU A 88 -4.87 -11.06 1.55
C LEU A 88 -4.06 -12.16 0.86
N THR A 89 -3.55 -11.87 -0.32
CA THR A 89 -2.65 -12.71 -1.11
C THR A 89 -1.36 -11.93 -1.38
N PRO A 90 -0.40 -11.93 -0.43
CA PRO A 90 0.84 -11.17 -0.57
C PRO A 90 1.89 -11.95 -1.35
N LEU A 91 2.70 -11.24 -2.15
CA LEU A 91 4.00 -11.71 -2.60
C LEU A 91 5.07 -11.05 -1.72
N HIS A 92 6.03 -11.84 -1.26
CA HIS A 92 7.11 -11.32 -0.42
C HIS A 92 8.36 -11.09 -1.26
N ARG A 93 8.86 -9.86 -1.23
CA ARG A 93 10.11 -9.48 -1.88
C ARG A 93 11.25 -9.50 -0.88
N ASP A 94 12.30 -10.25 -1.22
CA ASP A 94 13.46 -10.41 -0.36
C ASP A 94 14.32 -9.14 -0.31
N GLY A 95 14.89 -8.89 0.85
CA GLY A 95 15.89 -7.83 1.05
C GLY A 95 15.35 -6.42 1.19
N ILE A 96 14.04 -6.22 1.12
CA ILE A 96 13.42 -4.90 1.28
C ILE A 96 12.40 -4.86 2.42
N PRO A 97 12.12 -3.67 3.00
CA PRO A 97 10.99 -3.49 3.92
C PRO A 97 9.67 -3.32 3.15
N THR A 98 8.55 -3.59 3.80
CA THR A 98 7.26 -3.07 3.35
C THR A 98 7.27 -1.54 3.44
N THR A 99 6.75 -0.85 2.42
CA THR A 99 6.70 0.61 2.39
C THR A 99 6.04 1.15 3.65
N ARG A 100 6.78 1.98 4.40
CA ARG A 100 6.29 2.64 5.61
C ARG A 100 6.60 4.12 5.60
N LYS A 101 5.60 4.93 5.91
CA LYS A 101 5.69 6.40 5.99
C LYS A 101 5.47 6.83 7.43
N CYS A 102 6.54 7.18 8.12
CA CYS A 102 6.51 7.60 9.52
C CYS A 102 6.46 9.13 9.61
N ARG A 103 5.36 9.66 10.14
CA ARG A 103 5.12 11.09 10.27
C ARG A 103 5.24 11.54 11.70
N GLN A 104 6.08 12.53 11.94
CA GLN A 104 6.22 13.16 13.25
C GLN A 104 5.18 14.28 13.38
N ILE A 105 4.28 14.15 14.36
CA ILE A 105 3.13 15.06 14.56
C ILE A 105 3.28 15.79 15.89
N ASP A 106 3.18 17.10 15.84
CA ASP A 106 2.97 17.91 17.03
C ASP A 106 1.48 17.84 17.41
N PRO A 107 1.10 17.18 18.51
CA PRO A 107 -0.29 16.99 18.87
C PRO A 107 -0.99 18.28 19.34
N ALA A 108 -0.23 19.31 19.75
CA ALA A 108 -0.81 20.56 20.21
C ALA A 108 -1.50 21.33 19.07
N TYR A 109 -0.95 21.20 17.86
CA TYR A 109 -1.45 21.90 16.68
C TYR A 109 -1.84 20.95 15.55
N MET A 110 -1.78 19.63 15.78
CA MET A 110 -1.99 18.58 14.78
C MET A 110 -1.15 18.81 13.51
N ARG A 111 0.06 19.34 13.69
CA ARG A 111 0.95 19.74 12.61
C ARG A 111 2.03 18.68 12.37
N LYS A 112 2.18 18.28 11.12
CA LYS A 112 3.32 17.48 10.69
C LYS A 112 4.61 18.29 10.78
N LEU A 113 5.62 17.76 11.45
CA LEU A 113 6.93 18.39 11.60
C LEU A 113 7.86 17.93 10.47
N PHE A 114 7.96 16.63 10.27
CA PHE A 114 8.72 15.96 9.20
C PHE A 114 8.26 14.53 9.04
N GLU A 115 8.72 13.89 7.97
CA GLU A 115 8.42 12.49 7.65
C GLU A 115 9.71 11.72 7.42
N VAL A 116 9.72 10.44 7.80
CA VAL A 116 10.76 9.48 7.49
C VAL A 116 10.13 8.34 6.71
N TYR A 117 10.69 8.01 5.55
CA TYR A 117 10.17 6.95 4.70
C TYR A 117 11.11 5.75 4.73
N TYR A 118 10.51 4.59 4.84
CA TYR A 118 11.18 3.29 4.73
C TYR A 118 10.59 2.59 3.52
N PHE A 119 11.32 2.55 2.43
CA PHE A 119 10.94 1.87 1.20
C PHE A 119 12.18 1.58 0.36
N ASP A 120 12.03 0.72 -0.62
CA ASP A 120 13.03 0.47 -1.65
C ASP A 120 12.37 0.66 -3.02
N ASP A 121 12.88 1.59 -3.81
CA ASP A 121 12.39 1.91 -5.16
C ASP A 121 13.12 1.14 -6.26
N THR A 122 13.98 0.20 -5.90
CA THR A 122 14.66 -0.64 -6.89
C THR A 122 13.61 -1.46 -7.64
N PRO A 123 13.57 -1.43 -8.96
CA PRO A 123 12.65 -2.28 -9.72
C PRO A 123 12.83 -3.76 -9.35
N PRO A 124 11.76 -4.56 -9.27
CA PRO A 124 11.88 -5.98 -9.08
C PRO A 124 12.65 -6.62 -10.23
N ASP A 125 13.31 -7.74 -9.96
CA ASP A 125 13.91 -8.52 -11.01
C ASP A 125 12.85 -9.20 -11.89
N ALA A 126 13.25 -9.68 -13.07
CA ALA A 126 12.34 -10.27 -14.04
C ALA A 126 11.62 -11.53 -13.51
N ALA A 127 12.22 -12.27 -12.58
CA ALA A 127 11.60 -13.47 -11.99
C ALA A 127 10.47 -13.09 -11.03
N PHE A 128 10.70 -12.05 -10.21
CA PHE A 128 9.68 -11.55 -9.30
C PHE A 128 8.55 -10.83 -10.06
N GLU A 129 8.88 -10.05 -11.10
CA GLU A 129 7.90 -9.46 -12.00
C GLU A 129 7.01 -10.53 -12.66
N ALA A 130 7.61 -11.60 -13.16
CA ALA A 130 6.86 -12.73 -13.73
C ALA A 130 5.96 -13.40 -12.70
N SER A 131 6.38 -13.51 -11.44
CA SER A 131 5.54 -14.08 -10.38
C SER A 131 4.30 -13.24 -10.08
N ILE A 132 4.45 -11.91 -10.06
CA ILE A 132 3.32 -10.97 -9.92
C ILE A 132 2.35 -11.17 -11.10
N ASN A 133 2.87 -11.12 -12.32
CA ASN A 133 2.06 -11.20 -13.54
C ASN A 133 1.33 -12.55 -13.66
N ASN A 134 1.98 -13.66 -13.32
CA ASN A 134 1.36 -15.00 -13.31
C ASN A 134 0.22 -15.08 -12.30
N LEU A 135 0.43 -14.60 -11.06
CA LEU A 135 -0.61 -14.60 -10.04
C LEU A 135 -1.82 -13.77 -10.46
N ILE A 136 -1.59 -12.61 -11.05
CA ILE A 136 -2.66 -11.75 -11.55
C ILE A 136 -3.41 -12.43 -12.72
N ALA A 137 -2.66 -13.04 -13.65
CA ALA A 137 -3.25 -13.74 -14.80
C ALA A 137 -4.14 -14.92 -14.39
N GLU A 138 -3.75 -15.64 -13.33
CA GLU A 138 -4.52 -16.76 -12.78
C GLU A 138 -5.80 -16.29 -12.07
N ARG A 139 -5.77 -15.10 -11.48
CA ARG A 139 -6.85 -14.64 -10.58
C ARG A 139 -7.82 -13.66 -11.20
N ALA A 140 -7.35 -12.74 -12.06
CA ALA A 140 -8.15 -11.58 -12.50
C ALA A 140 -9.47 -11.96 -13.19
N GLY A 141 -9.50 -13.05 -13.94
CA GLY A 141 -10.70 -13.54 -14.64
C GLY A 141 -11.80 -14.08 -13.72
N ASP A 142 -11.50 -14.41 -12.47
CA ASP A 142 -12.47 -14.95 -11.51
C ASP A 142 -13.34 -13.87 -10.86
N PHE A 143 -12.95 -12.60 -11.00
CA PHE A 143 -13.60 -11.45 -10.35
C PHE A 143 -14.46 -10.66 -11.33
N ASP A 144 -15.48 -10.02 -10.80
CA ASP A 144 -16.39 -9.18 -11.58
C ASP A 144 -15.77 -7.81 -11.87
N LEU A 145 -14.90 -7.35 -10.96
CA LEU A 145 -14.20 -6.08 -11.04
C LEU A 145 -12.76 -6.25 -10.53
N VAL A 146 -11.81 -5.71 -11.28
CA VAL A 146 -10.41 -5.52 -10.84
C VAL A 146 -10.18 -4.03 -10.61
N ILE A 147 -9.71 -3.67 -9.41
CA ILE A 147 -9.35 -2.29 -9.05
C ILE A 147 -7.85 -2.23 -8.84
N VAL A 148 -7.19 -1.32 -9.55
CA VAL A 148 -5.77 -1.00 -9.37
C VAL A 148 -5.64 0.22 -8.47
N ALA A 149 -4.79 0.11 -7.43
CA ALA A 149 -4.40 1.21 -6.56
C ALA A 149 -2.89 1.42 -6.65
N ASP A 150 -2.48 2.22 -7.64
CA ASP A 150 -1.09 2.53 -7.93
C ASP A 150 -0.63 3.77 -7.15
N PHE A 151 0.26 3.55 -6.18
CA PHE A 151 0.88 4.61 -5.39
C PHE A 151 2.36 4.86 -5.78
N GLY A 152 2.87 4.15 -6.81
CA GLY A 152 4.21 4.34 -7.36
C GLY A 152 5.32 3.70 -6.53
N HIS A 153 5.03 2.62 -5.79
CA HIS A 153 6.02 1.89 -5.00
C HIS A 153 6.49 0.58 -5.67
N GLY A 154 6.31 0.48 -7.00
CA GLY A 154 6.97 -0.54 -7.82
C GLY A 154 6.22 -1.85 -8.00
N MET A 155 4.97 -1.98 -7.52
CA MET A 155 4.17 -3.17 -7.80
C MET A 155 3.57 -3.15 -9.21
N ILE A 156 3.12 -1.98 -9.67
CA ILE A 156 2.46 -1.85 -10.97
C ILE A 156 3.49 -1.48 -12.03
N MET A 157 3.74 -2.41 -12.93
CA MET A 157 4.68 -2.26 -14.05
C MET A 157 3.94 -2.29 -15.39
N PRO A 158 4.54 -1.84 -16.50
CA PRO A 158 3.88 -1.86 -17.80
C PRO A 158 3.34 -3.23 -18.20
N SER A 159 4.12 -4.30 -17.96
CA SER A 159 3.68 -5.67 -18.23
C SER A 159 2.50 -6.11 -17.36
N THR A 160 2.46 -5.66 -16.10
CA THR A 160 1.35 -5.93 -15.16
C THR A 160 0.05 -5.31 -15.66
N ILE A 161 0.11 -4.10 -16.22
CA ILE A 161 -1.05 -3.43 -16.81
C ILE A 161 -1.58 -4.21 -18.01
N GLU A 162 -0.71 -4.70 -18.88
CA GLU A 162 -1.11 -5.52 -20.01
C GLU A 162 -1.83 -6.78 -19.58
N VAL A 163 -1.30 -7.47 -18.57
CA VAL A 163 -1.95 -8.67 -18.01
C VAL A 163 -3.34 -8.36 -17.46
N MET A 164 -3.47 -7.28 -16.68
CA MET A 164 -4.76 -6.88 -16.10
C MET A 164 -5.77 -6.50 -17.18
N ARG A 165 -5.34 -5.74 -18.20
CA ARG A 165 -6.18 -5.36 -19.32
C ARG A 165 -6.72 -6.58 -20.07
N ASP A 166 -5.87 -7.60 -20.28
CA ASP A 166 -6.23 -8.77 -21.07
C ASP A 166 -7.08 -9.80 -20.29
N LYS A 167 -6.98 -9.79 -18.94
CA LYS A 167 -7.63 -10.79 -18.08
C LYS A 167 -8.84 -10.30 -17.30
N ALA A 168 -8.91 -9.02 -16.98
CA ALA A 168 -10.00 -8.48 -16.19
C ALA A 168 -11.29 -8.37 -17.02
N LYS A 169 -12.43 -8.75 -16.43
CA LYS A 169 -13.77 -8.52 -17.04
C LYS A 169 -14.10 -7.03 -17.06
N PHE A 170 -13.77 -6.34 -15.98
CA PHE A 170 -13.87 -4.89 -15.86
C PHE A 170 -12.67 -4.40 -15.05
N LEU A 171 -11.97 -3.40 -15.56
CA LEU A 171 -10.78 -2.83 -14.93
C LEU A 171 -11.00 -1.37 -14.58
N ALA A 172 -10.84 -1.04 -13.29
CA ALA A 172 -10.83 0.33 -12.80
C ALA A 172 -9.45 0.66 -12.25
N VAL A 173 -8.92 1.82 -12.60
CA VAL A 173 -7.55 2.20 -12.23
C VAL A 173 -7.55 3.53 -11.50
N ASN A 174 -6.91 3.56 -10.34
CA ASN A 174 -6.60 4.77 -9.59
C ASN A 174 -5.09 4.89 -9.46
N THR A 175 -4.52 5.88 -10.14
CA THR A 175 -3.10 6.23 -10.04
C THR A 175 -2.95 7.52 -9.27
N GLN A 176 -2.20 7.47 -8.19
CA GLN A 176 -1.84 8.67 -7.45
C GLN A 176 -0.64 9.34 -8.13
N THR A 177 -0.85 10.54 -8.67
CA THR A 177 0.21 11.38 -9.23
C THR A 177 0.71 12.36 -8.18
N ASN A 178 1.96 12.28 -7.82
CA ASN A 178 2.64 13.19 -6.90
C ASN A 178 4.13 13.29 -7.25
N SER A 179 4.95 13.92 -6.41
CA SER A 179 6.39 14.08 -6.65
C SER A 179 7.16 12.75 -6.74
N ALA A 180 6.65 11.68 -6.16
CA ALA A 180 7.27 10.35 -6.18
C ALA A 180 6.64 9.42 -7.23
N ASN A 181 5.37 9.62 -7.56
CA ASN A 181 4.67 8.88 -8.60
C ASN A 181 4.07 9.86 -9.61
N ILE A 182 4.54 9.84 -10.83
CA ILE A 182 4.07 10.71 -11.92
C ILE A 182 3.18 9.97 -12.91
N GLY A 183 2.66 8.82 -12.53
CA GLY A 183 1.71 8.04 -13.31
C GLY A 183 2.33 7.36 -14.53
N TYR A 184 3.59 7.01 -14.48
CA TYR A 184 4.29 6.36 -15.61
C TYR A 184 3.70 5.01 -16.00
N ASN A 185 3.08 4.32 -15.07
CA ASN A 185 2.56 2.99 -15.30
C ASN A 185 1.22 3.00 -16.06
N LEU A 186 0.66 4.16 -16.28
CA LEU A 186 -0.61 4.35 -16.99
C LEU A 186 -0.43 5.22 -18.23
#